data_46d0d159b1beb9a143a107b9925f6e22
#
_entry.id   46d0d159b1beb9a143a107b9925f6e22
#
_cell.length_a   1.000
_cell.length_b   1.000
_cell.length_c   1.000
_cell.angle_alpha   90.00
_cell.angle_beta   90.00
_cell.angle_gamma   90.00
#
_symmetry.space_group_name_H-M   'P 1'
#
loop_
_entity.id
_entity.type
_entity.pdbx_description
1 polymer ?
#
loop_
_entity_poly.entity_id
_entity_poly.type
_entity_poly.pdbx_seq_one_letter_code
_entity_poly.pdbx_strand_id
1 'polypeptide(L)'
;MDEPTVALDPQVRHRIWDLIREMAAQGVTVLLTTHYIEEAEKLCNRVAIINKGKLVDIDTPASFCQQMGRYTVEWQTEEGRQFKFFDSKEEAAGFAATLDSSHIRRSNLEDVFIELTGRREGI
;
A
#
# COMPACT_ATOMS: atom_id res chain seq x y z
N MET A 1 -8.01 -9.23 15.19
CA MET A 1 -7.40 -10.40 14.52
C MET A 1 -5.94 -10.15 14.24
N ASP A 2 -5.11 -11.12 14.53
CA ASP A 2 -3.67 -11.03 14.34
C ASP A 2 -3.26 -11.87 13.14
N GLU A 3 -2.85 -11.21 12.05
CA GLU A 3 -2.45 -11.84 10.80
C GLU A 3 -3.40 -12.95 10.36
N PRO A 4 -4.68 -12.61 10.11
CA PRO A 4 -5.72 -13.63 9.94
C PRO A 4 -5.56 -14.54 8.72
N THR A 5 -4.77 -14.13 7.73
CA THR A 5 -4.63 -14.90 6.48
C THR A 5 -3.22 -15.40 6.24
N VAL A 6 -2.35 -15.40 7.28
CA VAL A 6 -1.00 -15.90 7.13
C VAL A 6 -1.01 -17.39 6.74
N ALA A 7 -0.16 -17.75 5.77
CA ALA A 7 0.00 -19.11 5.26
C ALA A 7 -1.23 -19.71 4.58
N LEU A 8 -2.24 -18.92 4.25
CA LEU A 8 -3.42 -19.39 3.52
C LEU A 8 -3.25 -19.18 2.01
N ASP A 9 -3.87 -20.06 1.21
CA ASP A 9 -3.89 -19.86 -0.23
C ASP A 9 -4.80 -18.69 -0.61
N PRO A 10 -4.67 -18.14 -1.83
CA PRO A 10 -5.44 -16.95 -2.23
C PRO A 10 -6.95 -17.11 -2.15
N GLN A 11 -7.50 -18.28 -2.47
CA GLN A 11 -8.95 -18.49 -2.43
C GLN A 11 -9.48 -18.43 -1.00
N VAL A 12 -8.77 -19.11 -0.09
CA VAL A 12 -9.16 -19.10 1.33
C VAL A 12 -8.98 -17.71 1.92
N ARG A 13 -7.91 -17.02 1.54
CA ARG A 13 -7.67 -15.63 1.98
C ARG A 13 -8.83 -14.73 1.60
N HIS A 14 -9.29 -14.79 0.35
CA HIS A 14 -10.40 -13.96 -0.11
C HIS A 14 -11.71 -14.26 0.62
N ARG A 15 -11.95 -15.52 0.98
CA ARG A 15 -13.12 -15.88 1.78
C ARG A 15 -13.06 -15.27 3.17
N ILE A 16 -11.89 -15.29 3.79
CA ILE A 16 -11.71 -14.66 5.11
C ILE A 16 -11.91 -13.16 5.01
N TRP A 17 -11.39 -12.53 3.97
CA TRP A 17 -11.58 -11.11 3.73
C TRP A 17 -13.07 -10.76 3.58
N ASP A 18 -13.81 -11.57 2.86
CA ASP A 18 -15.25 -11.36 2.68
C ASP A 18 -15.99 -11.45 4.01
N LEU A 19 -15.63 -12.42 4.85
CA LEU A 19 -16.21 -12.55 6.18
C LEU A 19 -15.93 -11.32 7.06
N ILE A 20 -14.72 -10.81 7.01
CA ILE A 20 -14.33 -9.61 7.76
C ILE A 20 -15.13 -8.40 7.29
N ARG A 21 -15.27 -8.23 5.98
CA ARG A 21 -16.06 -7.14 5.41
C ARG A 21 -17.52 -7.24 5.82
N GLU A 22 -18.07 -8.44 5.84
CA GLU A 22 -19.44 -8.67 6.25
C GLU A 22 -19.67 -8.31 7.70
N MET A 23 -18.75 -8.72 8.59
CA MET A 23 -18.83 -8.35 10.00
C MET A 23 -18.76 -6.83 10.18
N ALA A 24 -17.88 -6.17 9.47
CA ALA A 24 -17.75 -4.71 9.54
C ALA A 24 -19.02 -4.02 9.02
N ALA A 25 -19.62 -4.55 7.98
CA ALA A 25 -20.87 -4.01 7.43
C ALA A 25 -22.04 -4.15 8.40
N GLN A 26 -21.99 -5.13 9.29
CA GLN A 26 -23.00 -5.34 10.32
C GLN A 26 -22.76 -4.49 11.58
N GLY A 27 -21.78 -3.62 11.56
CA GLY A 27 -21.49 -2.73 12.67
C GLY A 27 -20.46 -3.27 13.67
N VAL A 28 -19.83 -4.40 13.37
CA VAL A 28 -18.80 -4.95 14.24
C VAL A 28 -17.50 -4.18 14.01
N THR A 29 -16.88 -3.71 15.10
CA THR A 29 -15.56 -3.09 15.02
C THR A 29 -14.51 -4.21 14.96
N VAL A 30 -13.70 -4.19 13.91
CA VAL A 30 -12.66 -5.19 13.70
C VAL A 30 -11.30 -4.52 13.81
N LEU A 31 -10.45 -5.03 14.70
CA LEU A 31 -9.05 -4.65 14.79
C LEU A 31 -8.22 -5.78 14.24
N LEU A 32 -7.34 -5.45 13.29
CA LEU A 32 -6.56 -6.44 12.60
C LEU A 32 -5.09 -5.99 12.53
N THR A 33 -4.17 -6.91 12.79
CA THR A 33 -2.75 -6.67 12.58
C THR A 33 -2.27 -7.57 11.46
N THR A 34 -1.41 -7.02 10.60
CA THR A 34 -0.89 -7.78 9.47
C THR A 34 0.36 -7.10 8.93
N HIS A 35 1.26 -7.87 8.33
CA HIS A 35 2.34 -7.33 7.54
C HIS A 35 2.09 -7.52 6.04
N TYR A 36 0.92 -8.03 5.66
CA TYR A 36 0.48 -8.05 4.27
C TYR A 36 -0.21 -6.72 3.99
N ILE A 37 0.50 -5.80 3.38
CA ILE A 37 0.00 -4.44 3.17
C ILE A 37 -1.27 -4.42 2.31
N GLU A 38 -1.36 -5.31 1.33
CA GLU A 38 -2.55 -5.44 0.52
C GLU A 38 -3.79 -5.78 1.36
N GLU A 39 -3.63 -6.61 2.38
CA GLU A 39 -4.71 -6.96 3.27
C GLU A 39 -5.21 -5.74 4.03
N ALA A 40 -4.30 -4.95 4.56
CA ALA A 40 -4.65 -3.72 5.25
C ALA A 40 -5.37 -2.74 4.32
N GLU A 41 -4.88 -2.58 3.11
CA GLU A 41 -5.46 -1.67 2.14
C GLU A 41 -6.88 -2.07 1.75
N LYS A 42 -7.13 -3.36 1.59
CA LYS A 42 -8.43 -3.86 1.13
C LYS A 42 -9.47 -3.97 2.22
N LEU A 43 -9.06 -4.18 3.46
CA LEU A 43 -10.00 -4.47 4.54
C LEU A 43 -10.20 -3.33 5.52
N CYS A 44 -9.21 -2.46 5.68
CA CYS A 44 -9.23 -1.48 6.75
C CYS A 44 -9.68 -0.12 6.29
N ASN A 45 -10.56 0.52 7.07
CA ASN A 45 -10.96 1.90 6.84
C ASN A 45 -9.84 2.85 7.21
N ARG A 46 -9.09 2.52 8.27
CA ARG A 46 -7.95 3.29 8.73
C ARG A 46 -6.80 2.33 9.00
N VAL A 47 -5.59 2.79 8.69
CA VAL A 47 -4.38 2.01 8.84
C VAL A 47 -3.38 2.80 9.68
N ALA A 48 -2.79 2.14 10.66
CA ALA A 48 -1.66 2.67 11.42
C ALA A 48 -0.39 2.01 10.90
N ILE A 49 0.56 2.80 10.46
CA ILE A 49 1.85 2.30 10.01
C ILE A 49 2.83 2.35 11.17
N ILE A 50 3.40 1.19 11.51
CA ILE A 50 4.35 1.05 12.61
C ILE A 50 5.68 0.58 12.03
N ASN A 51 6.76 1.22 12.46
CA ASN A 51 8.09 0.85 12.03
C ASN A 51 9.04 0.93 13.22
N LYS A 52 9.79 -0.16 13.46
CA LYS A 52 10.74 -0.24 14.57
C LYS A 52 10.11 0.07 15.91
N GLY A 53 8.90 -0.42 16.12
CA GLY A 53 8.17 -0.25 17.37
C GLY A 53 7.56 1.12 17.59
N LYS A 54 7.61 2.01 16.59
CA LYS A 54 7.08 3.35 16.70
C LYS A 54 5.97 3.59 15.67
N LEU A 55 4.96 4.33 16.09
CA LEU A 55 3.89 4.75 15.19
C LEU A 55 4.43 5.81 14.23
N VAL A 56 4.33 5.54 12.92
CA VAL A 56 4.74 6.47 11.89
C VAL A 56 3.59 7.41 11.55
N ASP A 57 2.41 6.88 11.28
CA ASP A 57 1.24 7.68 10.94
C ASP A 57 -0.02 6.81 10.99
N ILE A 58 -1.17 7.47 11.06
CA ILE A 58 -2.49 6.83 10.98
C ILE A 58 -3.33 7.61 9.99
N ASP A 59 -3.91 6.93 9.00
CA ASP A 59 -4.80 7.56 8.04
C ASP A 59 -5.57 6.48 7.26
N THR A 60 -6.47 6.92 6.37
CA THR A 60 -7.10 6.00 5.43
C THR A 60 -6.11 5.65 4.32
N PRO A 61 -6.24 4.46 3.71
CA PRO A 61 -5.36 4.12 2.57
C PRO A 61 -5.42 5.15 1.44
N ALA A 62 -6.61 5.64 1.12
CA ALA A 62 -6.77 6.63 0.06
C ALA A 62 -6.06 7.94 0.40
N SER A 63 -6.15 8.39 1.65
CA SER A 63 -5.52 9.63 2.08
C SER A 63 -3.99 9.52 2.07
N PHE A 64 -3.45 8.38 2.48
CA PHE A 64 -2.01 8.13 2.38
C PHE A 64 -1.52 8.28 0.95
N CYS A 65 -2.21 7.66 -0.01
CA CYS A 65 -1.84 7.73 -1.41
C CYS A 65 -1.98 9.15 -1.96
N GLN A 66 -3.02 9.87 -1.55
CA GLN A 66 -3.25 11.24 -1.99
C GLN A 66 -2.15 12.19 -1.51
N GLN A 67 -1.67 12.00 -0.29
CA GLN A 67 -0.61 12.82 0.27
C GLN A 67 0.73 12.61 -0.42
N MET A 68 1.01 11.37 -0.84
CA MET A 68 2.27 11.03 -1.51
C MET A 68 2.24 11.38 -2.99
N GLY A 69 1.10 11.22 -3.63
CA GLY A 69 0.92 11.36 -5.06
C GLY A 69 0.07 10.22 -5.58
N ARG A 70 -0.96 10.54 -6.35
CA ARG A 70 -1.96 9.56 -6.79
C ARG A 70 -1.44 8.55 -7.80
N TYR A 71 -0.36 8.89 -8.51
CA TYR A 71 0.21 8.04 -9.56
C TYR A 71 1.66 7.74 -9.25
N THR A 72 2.06 6.53 -9.59
CA THR A 72 3.42 6.06 -9.39
C THR A 72 3.99 5.63 -10.73
N VAL A 73 5.19 6.10 -11.04
CA VAL A 73 5.99 5.60 -12.15
C VAL A 73 7.05 4.67 -11.59
N GLU A 74 7.10 3.48 -12.13
CA GLU A 74 7.99 2.43 -11.67
C GLU A 74 8.90 2.02 -12.83
N TRP A 75 10.19 1.86 -12.55
CA TRP A 75 11.16 1.44 -13.57
C TRP A 75 12.28 0.62 -12.92
N GLN A 76 13.04 -0.05 -13.74
CA GLN A 76 14.12 -0.92 -13.29
C GLN A 76 15.47 -0.29 -13.62
N THR A 77 16.39 -0.34 -12.66
CA THR A 77 17.78 0.09 -12.83
C THR A 77 18.72 -1.01 -12.38
N GLU A 78 20.02 -0.80 -12.56
CA GLU A 78 21.03 -1.74 -12.07
C GLU A 78 20.98 -1.86 -10.56
N GLU A 79 20.55 -0.81 -9.87
CA GLU A 79 20.44 -0.81 -8.41
C GLU A 79 19.16 -1.44 -7.92
N GLY A 80 18.25 -1.84 -8.82
CA GLY A 80 16.98 -2.46 -8.50
C GLY A 80 15.79 -1.64 -9.01
N ARG A 81 14.63 -1.96 -8.46
CA ARG A 81 13.39 -1.31 -8.85
C ARG A 81 13.29 0.06 -8.20
N GLN A 82 12.97 1.06 -9.01
CA GLN A 82 12.78 2.44 -8.56
C GLN A 82 11.35 2.87 -8.79
N PHE A 83 10.89 3.84 -8.01
CA PHE A 83 9.57 4.41 -8.23
C PHE A 83 9.53 5.88 -7.78
N LYS A 84 8.59 6.63 -8.34
CA LYS A 84 8.40 8.03 -8.00
C LYS A 84 6.93 8.38 -8.07
N PHE A 85 6.49 9.24 -7.15
CA PHE A 85 5.10 9.66 -7.03
C PHE A 85 4.82 10.94 -7.81
N PHE A 86 3.61 11.04 -8.34
CA PHE A 86 3.13 12.21 -9.07
C PHE A 86 1.66 12.49 -8.72
N ASP A 87 1.27 13.75 -8.74
CA ASP A 87 -0.09 14.14 -8.42
C ASP A 87 -1.07 13.94 -9.57
N SER A 88 -0.59 13.96 -10.81
CA SER A 88 -1.42 13.78 -11.97
C SER A 88 -0.84 12.78 -12.94
N LYS A 89 -1.72 12.22 -13.76
CA LYS A 89 -1.32 11.28 -14.81
C LYS A 89 -0.44 11.94 -15.85
N GLU A 90 -0.69 13.22 -16.14
CA GLU A 90 0.08 13.98 -17.09
C GLU A 90 1.52 14.17 -16.62
N GLU A 91 1.72 14.49 -15.35
CA GLU A 91 3.05 14.61 -14.79
C GLU A 91 3.78 13.27 -14.80
N ALA A 92 3.08 12.19 -14.47
CA ALA A 92 3.65 10.85 -14.51
C ALA A 92 4.08 10.48 -15.92
N ALA A 93 3.24 10.76 -16.90
CA ALA A 93 3.55 10.48 -18.31
C ALA A 93 4.75 11.29 -18.79
N GLY A 94 4.86 12.54 -18.38
CA GLY A 94 5.99 13.38 -18.72
C GLY A 94 7.31 12.83 -18.21
N PHE A 95 7.32 12.35 -16.96
CA PHE A 95 8.50 11.73 -16.39
C PHE A 95 8.81 10.39 -17.07
N ALA A 96 7.79 9.57 -17.30
CA ALA A 96 7.96 8.26 -17.92
C ALA A 96 8.55 8.38 -19.32
N ALA A 97 8.25 9.46 -20.03
CA ALA A 97 8.79 9.71 -21.37
C ALA A 97 10.31 9.90 -21.36
N THR A 98 10.91 10.22 -20.22
CA THR A 98 12.36 10.36 -20.11
C THR A 98 13.08 9.02 -19.88
N LEU A 99 12.31 7.95 -19.67
CA LEU A 99 12.83 6.62 -19.36
C LEU A 99 12.68 5.69 -20.57
N ASP A 100 13.60 4.73 -20.70
CA ASP A 100 13.55 3.74 -21.77
C ASP A 100 12.36 2.81 -21.62
N SER A 101 12.08 2.42 -20.36
CA SER A 101 10.99 1.52 -20.05
C SER A 101 10.48 1.83 -18.66
N SER A 102 9.17 1.98 -18.53
CA SER A 102 8.56 2.29 -17.25
C SER A 102 7.11 1.82 -17.22
N HIS A 103 6.54 1.84 -16.04
CA HIS A 103 5.17 1.45 -15.80
C HIS A 103 4.48 2.54 -14.98
N ILE A 104 3.37 3.06 -15.49
CA ILE A 104 2.57 4.06 -14.79
C ILE A 104 1.35 3.34 -14.21
N ARG A 105 1.10 3.55 -12.93
CA ARG A 105 -0.05 2.98 -12.27
C ARG A 105 -0.53 3.89 -11.15
N ARG A 106 -1.69 3.59 -10.61
CA ARG A 106 -2.15 4.29 -9.42
C ARG A 106 -1.31 3.88 -8.23
N SER A 107 -1.04 4.83 -7.35
CA SER A 107 -0.31 4.56 -6.11
C SER A 107 -1.14 3.67 -5.20
N ASN A 108 -0.47 2.84 -4.42
CA ASN A 108 -1.11 1.95 -3.45
C ASN A 108 -0.44 2.09 -2.09
N LEU A 109 -1.02 1.44 -1.08
CA LEU A 109 -0.52 1.54 0.28
C LEU A 109 0.90 0.95 0.43
N GLU A 110 1.24 -0.06 -0.37
CA GLU A 110 2.59 -0.61 -0.35
C GLU A 110 3.63 0.43 -0.76
N ASP A 111 3.32 1.23 -1.79
CA ASP A 111 4.20 2.33 -2.21
C ASP A 111 4.43 3.32 -1.07
N VAL A 112 3.36 3.68 -0.38
CA VAL A 112 3.42 4.60 0.76
C VAL A 112 4.27 4.02 1.87
N PHE A 113 4.05 2.75 2.20
CA PHE A 113 4.78 2.07 3.26
C PHE A 113 6.29 2.04 2.96
N ILE A 114 6.66 1.69 1.74
CA ILE A 114 8.07 1.66 1.34
C ILE A 114 8.69 3.05 1.44
N GLU A 115 7.98 4.08 0.99
CA GLU A 115 8.48 5.46 1.06
C GLU A 115 8.68 5.92 2.49
N LEU A 116 7.74 5.60 3.39
CA LEU A 116 7.80 6.05 4.77
C LEU A 116 8.78 5.26 5.63
N THR A 117 9.04 4.01 5.30
CA THR A 117 9.80 3.12 6.18
C THR A 117 11.07 2.54 5.55
N GLY A 118 10.94 1.90 4.41
CA GLY A 118 11.99 1.09 3.84
C GLY A 118 12.98 1.85 2.98
N ARG A 119 12.46 2.66 2.10
CA ARG A 119 13.29 3.33 1.10
C ARG A 119 14.26 4.33 1.69
N ARG A 120 13.85 5.03 2.72
CA ARG A 120 14.69 6.04 3.38
C ARG A 120 15.75 5.43 4.25
N GLU A 121 15.51 4.24 4.75
CA GLU A 121 16.44 3.55 5.67
C GLU A 121 17.36 2.58 4.95
N GLY A 122 16.93 2.05 3.82
CA GLY A 122 17.67 1.06 3.07
C GLY A 122 18.78 1.61 2.19
N ILE A 123 18.97 2.87 2.24
CA ILE A 123 19.93 3.55 1.37
C ILE A 123 21.24 3.80 2.09
#